data_f4341fe90e9274be72df8d56c1106ae0
#
_entry.id   f4341fe90e9274be72df8d56c1106ae0
#
_cell.length_a   1.000
_cell.length_b   1.000
_cell.length_c   1.000
_cell.angle_alpha   90.00
_cell.angle_beta   90.00
_cell.angle_gamma   90.00
#
_symmetry.space_group_name_H-M   'P 1'
#
loop_
_entity.id
_entity.type
_entity.pdbx_description
1 polymer ?
#
loop_
_entity_poly.entity_id
_entity_poly.type
_entity_poly.pdbx_seq_one_letter_code
_entity_poly.pdbx_strand_id
1 'polypeptide(L)' 'MKLLLVDDERYVIESIKKNICWERTGITEIYTAFTMKQAQEIITAVKMDIIISDIVMPAATGFDP' A
#
# COMPACT_ATOMS: atom_id res chain seq x y z
N MET A 1 -4.19 -1.51 -13.31
CA MET A 1 -3.90 -2.21 -12.05
C MET A 1 -4.13 -1.29 -10.87
N LYS A 2 -4.56 -1.86 -9.77
CA LYS A 2 -4.81 -1.11 -8.54
C LYS A 2 -3.69 -1.37 -7.56
N LEU A 3 -3.16 -0.29 -6.99
CA LEU A 3 -2.05 -0.32 -6.03
C LEU A 3 -2.49 0.21 -4.69
N LEU A 4 -2.10 -0.47 -3.63
CA LEU A 4 -2.29 0.01 -2.27
C LEU A 4 -0.93 0.33 -1.66
N LEU A 5 -0.79 1.55 -1.13
CA LEU A 5 0.38 1.96 -0.38
C LEU A 5 0.01 2.02 1.09
N VAL A 6 0.76 1.31 1.92
CA VAL A 6 0.53 1.26 3.36
C VAL A 6 1.77 1.77 4.08
N ASP A 7 1.65 2.88 4.79
CA ASP A 7 2.74 3.46 5.54
C ASP A 7 2.15 4.40 6.60
N ASP A 8 2.70 4.37 7.80
CA ASP A 8 2.21 5.24 8.88
C ASP A 8 2.73 6.67 8.75
N GLU A 9 3.64 6.93 7.83
CA GLU A 9 4.15 8.27 7.58
C GLU A 9 3.58 8.82 6.28
N ARG A 10 2.73 9.83 6.42
CA ARG A 10 2.03 10.41 5.27
C ARG A 10 2.98 10.94 4.21
N TYR A 11 4.04 11.62 4.63
CA TYR A 11 4.92 12.23 3.63
C TYR A 11 5.67 11.18 2.80
N VAL A 12 5.87 9.99 3.33
CA VAL A 12 6.49 8.91 2.57
C VAL A 12 5.58 8.49 1.44
N ILE A 13 4.30 8.34 1.74
CA ILE A 13 3.31 7.99 0.72
C ILE A 13 3.23 9.07 -0.35
N GLU A 14 3.20 10.32 0.06
CA GLU A 14 3.13 11.43 -0.88
C GLU A 14 4.39 11.50 -1.75
N SER A 15 5.55 11.22 -1.15
CA SER A 15 6.80 11.21 -1.87
C SER A 15 6.82 10.11 -2.94
N ILE A 16 6.36 8.93 -2.58
CA ILE A 16 6.28 7.82 -3.54
C ILE A 16 5.35 8.16 -4.68
N LYS A 17 4.17 8.69 -4.37
CA LYS A 17 3.19 9.06 -5.41
C LYS A 17 3.74 10.13 -6.34
N LYS A 18 4.54 11.04 -5.81
CA LYS A 18 5.07 12.16 -6.57
C LYS A 18 6.24 11.75 -7.47
N ASN A 19 7.05 10.80 -7.02
CA ASN A 19 8.29 10.47 -7.70
C ASN A 19 8.21 9.32 -8.68
N ILE A 20 7.08 8.62 -8.73
CA ILE A 20 6.90 7.50 -9.65
C ILE A 20 6.07 7.96 -10.84
N CYS A 21 6.52 7.56 -12.03
CA CYS A 21 5.78 7.84 -13.25
C CYS A 21 4.70 6.77 -13.43
N TRP A 22 3.55 7.02 -12.84
CA TRP A 22 2.47 6.03 -12.81
C TRP A 22 1.98 5.62 -14.20
N GLU A 23 2.05 6.52 -15.16
CA GLU A 23 1.62 6.24 -16.52
C GLU A 23 2.40 5.10 -17.15
N ARG A 24 3.65 4.92 -16.73
CA ARG A 24 4.50 3.86 -17.27
C ARG A 24 4.33 2.54 -16.55
N THR A 25 3.70 2.55 -15.38
CA THR A 25 3.58 1.35 -14.57
C THR A 25 2.35 0.51 -14.90
N GLY A 26 1.39 1.09 -15.60
CA GLY A 26 0.10 0.44 -15.84
C GLY A 26 -0.83 0.52 -14.64
N ILE A 27 -0.47 1.26 -13.61
CA ILE A 27 -1.30 1.46 -12.42
C ILE A 27 -2.29 2.56 -12.71
N THR A 28 -3.58 2.25 -12.59
CA THR A 28 -4.64 3.20 -12.89
C THR A 28 -5.28 3.79 -11.66
N GLU A 29 -5.18 3.11 -10.52
CA GLU A 29 -5.76 3.59 -9.27
C GLU A 29 -4.76 3.36 -8.14
N ILE A 30 -4.61 4.36 -7.28
CA ILE A 30 -3.72 4.29 -6.13
C ILE A 30 -4.54 4.52 -4.88
N TYR A 31 -4.47 3.56 -3.97
CA TYR A 31 -5.11 3.65 -2.66
C TYR A 31 -4.03 3.81 -1.60
N THR A 32 -4.36 4.47 -0.52
CA THR A 32 -3.41 4.71 0.56
C THR A 32 -4.03 4.33 1.89
N ALA A 33 -3.20 3.78 2.77
CA ALA A 33 -3.60 3.46 4.13
C ALA A 33 -2.47 3.83 5.07
N PHE A 34 -2.81 4.33 6.24
CA PHE A 34 -1.81 4.73 7.23
C PHE A 34 -1.74 3.76 8.40
N THR A 35 -2.65 2.81 8.45
CA THR A 35 -2.68 1.78 9.49
C THR A 35 -3.04 0.45 8.87
N MET A 36 -2.72 -0.63 9.59
CA MET A 36 -3.10 -1.97 9.16
C MET A 36 -4.60 -2.13 9.04
N LYS A 37 -5.34 -1.52 9.95
CA LYS A 37 -6.79 -1.62 9.93
C LYS A 37 -7.34 -0.99 8.66
N GLN A 38 -6.84 0.18 8.29
CA GLN A 38 -7.27 0.85 7.06
C GLN A 38 -6.93 0.00 5.84
N ALA A 39 -5.73 -0.59 5.83
CA ALA A 39 -5.31 -1.44 4.73
C ALA A 39 -6.24 -2.64 4.58
N GLN A 40 -6.58 -3.28 5.68
CA GLN A 40 -7.48 -4.44 5.64
C GLN A 40 -8.86 -4.07 5.14
N GLU A 41 -9.36 -2.92 5.54
CA GLU A 41 -10.66 -2.43 5.09
C GLU A 41 -10.65 -2.20 3.57
N ILE A 42 -9.58 -1.63 3.07
CA ILE A 42 -9.46 -1.38 1.63
C ILE A 42 -9.35 -2.68 0.87
N ILE A 43 -8.52 -3.61 1.35
CA ILE A 43 -8.33 -4.91 0.69
C ILE A 43 -9.64 -5.70 0.65
N THR A 44 -10.45 -5.58 1.69
CA THR A 44 -11.73 -6.27 1.75
C THR A 44 -12.73 -5.68 0.76
N ALA A 45 -12.70 -4.37 0.58
CA ALA A 45 -13.65 -3.67 -0.27
C ALA A 45 -13.24 -3.66 -1.74
N VAL A 46 -11.94 -3.66 -2.02
CA VAL A 46 -11.43 -3.51 -3.37
C VAL A 46 -10.31 -4.54 -3.60
N LYS A 47 -10.37 -5.21 -4.73
CA LYS A 47 -9.32 -6.16 -5.09
C LYS A 47 -8.06 -5.41 -5.53
N MET A 48 -6.99 -5.57 -4.78
CA MET A 48 -5.72 -4.95 -5.11
C MET A 48 -4.86 -5.87 -5.95
N ASP A 49 -4.14 -5.29 -6.90
CA ASP A 49 -3.19 -6.04 -7.72
C ASP A 49 -1.79 -6.00 -7.11
N ILE A 50 -1.44 -4.89 -6.50
CA ILE A 50 -0.13 -4.68 -5.89
C ILE A 50 -0.31 -4.01 -4.53
N ILE A 51 0.41 -4.50 -3.53
CA ILE A 51 0.41 -3.89 -2.19
C ILE A 51 1.86 -3.61 -1.80
N ILE A 52 2.15 -2.35 -1.50
CA ILE A 52 3.45 -1.93 -0.99
C ILE A 52 3.24 -1.50 0.44
N SER A 53 3.87 -2.19 1.38
CA SER A 53 3.69 -1.92 2.80
C SER A 53 5.02 -1.76 3.49
N ASP A 54 5.16 -0.68 4.26
CA ASP A 54 6.31 -0.44 5.10
C ASP A 54 5.96 -0.63 6.58
N ILE A 55 4.72 -1.02 6.85
CA ILE A 55 4.28 -1.30 8.21
C ILE A 55 4.58 -2.74 8.55
N VAL A 56 5.23 -2.96 9.68
CA VAL A 56 5.49 -4.30 10.15
C VAL A 56 4.17 -4.92 10.61
N MET A 57 3.81 -6.02 9.99
CA MET A 57 2.55 -6.69 10.27
C MET A 57 2.79 -7.83 11.25
N PRO A 58 2.08 -7.86 12.37
CA PRO A 58 2.23 -8.97 13.31
C PRO A 58 2.02 -10.34 12.64
N ALA A 59 1.06 -10.41 11.74
CA ALA A 59 0.79 -11.66 11.03
C ALA A 59 1.95 -12.09 10.15
N ALA A 60 2.72 -11.14 9.65
CA ALA A 60 3.85 -11.45 8.80
C ALA A 60 5.01 -12.04 9.57
N THR A 61 5.05 -11.84 10.87
CA THR A 61 6.12 -12.37 11.69
C THR A 61 6.02 -13.88 11.88
N GLY A 62 4.91 -14.47 11.49
CA GLY A 62 4.72 -15.89 11.60
C GLY A 62 5.71 -16.72 10.82
N PHE A 63 6.30 -16.16 9.78
CA PHE A 63 7.31 -16.87 9.00
C PHE A 63 8.70 -16.38 9.33
N ASP A 64 8.82 -15.46 10.20
CA ASP A 64 10.09 -14.91 10.58
C ASP A 64 10.82 -15.89 11.48
N PRO A 65 12.04 -16.21 11.15
CA PRO A 65 12.81 -17.13 11.98
C PRO A 65 13.10 -16.57 13.37
#